data_76d35038112dc8f52ae527f4ec15da47
#
_entry.id   76d35038112dc8f52ae527f4ec15da47
#
_cell.length_a   1.000
_cell.length_b   1.000
_cell.length_c   1.000
_cell.angle_alpha   90.00
_cell.angle_beta   90.00
_cell.angle_gamma   90.00
#
_symmetry.space_group_name_H-M   'P 1'
#
loop_
_entity.id
_entity.type
_entity.pdbx_description
1 polymer ?
#
loop_
_entity_poly.entity_id
_entity_poly.type
_entity_poly.pdbx_seq_one_letter_code
_entity_poly.pdbx_strand_id
1 'polypeptide(L)'
;MISLPLTITHSARFVNSAALDAARPMWYTESMNEKLRPVISIRIFRETKCFGPGVAELLRHVREAHSLRGAAMTMGMAYSKAWTIVKQAERELGFPLLVSVTGGRHGGDRKSVV
;
A
#
# COMPACT_ATOMS: atom_id res chain seq x y z
N MET A 1 -25.34 9.57 19.24
CA MET A 1 -25.18 9.96 17.83
C MET A 1 -23.93 9.39 17.22
N ILE A 2 -22.82 9.44 17.91
CA ILE A 2 -21.54 8.92 17.45
C ILE A 2 -21.47 7.39 17.53
N SER A 3 -22.43 6.75 18.15
CA SER A 3 -22.53 5.30 18.28
C SER A 3 -22.95 4.56 16.99
N LEU A 4 -23.42 5.25 15.97
CA LEU A 4 -23.87 4.66 14.70
C LEU A 4 -22.81 3.79 14.02
N PRO A 5 -21.53 4.22 13.86
CA PRO A 5 -20.51 3.38 13.27
C PRO A 5 -20.24 2.10 14.06
N LEU A 6 -20.27 2.20 15.38
CA LEU A 6 -20.11 1.04 16.29
C LEU A 6 -21.29 0.08 16.18
N THR A 7 -22.50 0.60 16.05
CA THR A 7 -23.71 -0.19 15.85
C THR A 7 -23.67 -0.96 14.54
N ILE A 8 -23.25 -0.33 13.45
CA ILE A 8 -23.09 -0.96 12.13
C ILE A 8 -22.03 -2.05 12.20
N THR A 9 -20.89 -1.79 12.80
CA THR A 9 -19.80 -2.77 12.97
C THR A 9 -20.26 -3.95 13.80
N HIS A 10 -21.03 -3.70 14.85
CA HIS A 10 -21.55 -4.73 15.73
C HIS A 10 -22.61 -5.59 15.03
N SER A 11 -23.49 -4.99 14.24
CA SER A 11 -24.47 -5.71 13.42
C SER A 11 -23.82 -6.61 12.39
N ALA A 12 -22.74 -6.17 11.74
CA ALA A 12 -21.98 -6.97 10.78
C ALA A 12 -21.39 -8.24 11.40
N ARG A 13 -21.15 -8.22 12.70
CA ARG A 13 -20.63 -9.36 13.46
C ARG A 13 -21.61 -10.50 13.62
N PHE A 14 -22.91 -10.18 13.66
CA PHE A 14 -23.98 -11.12 13.91
C PHE A 14 -24.71 -11.59 12.66
N VAL A 15 -24.26 -11.18 11.47
CA VAL A 15 -24.81 -11.68 10.22
C VAL A 15 -24.44 -13.14 10.09
N ASN A 16 -25.41 -14.00 10.25
CA ASN A 16 -25.26 -15.43 10.10
C ASN A 16 -25.08 -15.77 8.61
N SER A 17 -23.99 -16.46 8.27
CA SER A 17 -23.72 -16.92 6.91
C SER A 17 -24.86 -17.79 6.35
N ALA A 18 -25.53 -18.58 7.18
CA ALA A 18 -26.67 -19.39 6.79
C ALA A 18 -27.89 -18.53 6.36
N ALA A 19 -28.12 -17.39 7.03
CA ALA A 19 -29.19 -16.47 6.65
C ALA A 19 -28.87 -15.77 5.32
N LEU A 20 -27.62 -15.46 5.05
CA LEU A 20 -27.18 -14.93 3.77
C LEU A 20 -27.32 -15.97 2.64
N ASP A 21 -27.03 -17.23 2.91
CA ASP A 21 -27.21 -18.34 1.95
C ASP A 21 -28.69 -18.57 1.59
N ALA A 22 -29.59 -18.48 2.57
CA ALA A 22 -31.02 -18.58 2.35
C ALA A 22 -31.61 -17.41 1.57
N ALA A 23 -31.00 -16.23 1.63
CA ALA A 23 -31.46 -15.02 0.96
C ALA A 23 -30.89 -14.84 -0.45
N ARG A 24 -30.10 -15.77 -0.95
CA ARG A 24 -29.48 -15.70 -2.29
C ARG A 24 -30.53 -15.76 -3.39
N PRO A 25 -30.56 -14.81 -4.31
CA PRO A 25 -31.44 -14.88 -5.47
C PRO A 25 -31.00 -15.97 -6.45
N MET A 26 -31.93 -16.43 -7.31
CA MET A 26 -31.66 -17.50 -8.29
C MET A 26 -30.54 -17.20 -9.28
N TRP A 27 -30.28 -15.92 -9.56
CA TRP A 27 -29.20 -15.48 -10.44
C TRP A 27 -27.82 -15.48 -9.74
N TYR A 28 -27.79 -15.68 -8.44
CA TYR A 28 -26.54 -15.73 -7.67
C TYR A 28 -25.83 -17.08 -7.92
N THR A 29 -24.59 -17.01 -8.36
CA THR A 29 -23.72 -18.19 -8.49
C THR A 29 -22.65 -18.18 -7.40
N GLU A 30 -22.17 -19.36 -7.00
CA GLU A 30 -21.11 -19.46 -5.99
C GLU A 30 -19.83 -18.74 -6.38
N SER A 31 -19.57 -18.59 -7.68
CA SER A 31 -18.46 -17.80 -8.18
C SER A 31 -18.55 -16.30 -7.79
N MET A 32 -19.75 -15.81 -7.47
CA MET A 32 -19.95 -14.45 -6.98
C MET A 32 -19.62 -14.30 -5.48
N ASN A 33 -19.37 -15.41 -4.78
CA ASN A 33 -18.99 -15.41 -3.37
C ASN A 33 -17.46 -15.42 -3.17
N GLU A 34 -16.71 -14.99 -4.16
CA GLU A 34 -15.29 -14.72 -3.95
C GLU A 34 -15.15 -13.71 -2.83
N LYS A 35 -14.24 -13.99 -1.90
CA LYS A 35 -14.03 -13.15 -0.71
C LYS A 35 -13.75 -11.71 -1.12
N LEU A 36 -14.77 -10.86 -1.06
CA LEU A 36 -14.61 -9.44 -1.28
C LEU A 36 -13.67 -8.89 -0.22
N ARG A 37 -12.58 -8.30 -0.65
CA ARG A 37 -11.65 -7.59 0.22
C ARG A 37 -11.62 -6.12 -0.17
N PRO A 38 -11.79 -5.22 0.77
CA PRO A 38 -11.63 -3.81 0.47
C PRO A 38 -10.17 -3.50 0.15
N VAL A 39 -9.95 -2.73 -0.90
CA VAL A 39 -8.64 -2.20 -1.24
C VAL A 39 -8.72 -0.68 -1.17
N ILE A 40 -7.99 -0.11 -0.23
CA ILE A 40 -7.94 1.33 -0.06
C ILE A 40 -6.69 1.86 -0.74
N SER A 41 -6.85 2.84 -1.60
CA SER A 41 -5.76 3.52 -2.28
C SER A 41 -5.68 4.96 -1.80
N ILE A 42 -4.58 5.31 -1.15
CA ILE A 42 -4.35 6.66 -0.63
C ILE A 42 -3.45 7.42 -1.60
N ARG A 43 -3.88 8.62 -1.96
CA ARG A 43 -3.10 9.55 -2.76
C ARG A 43 -3.03 10.89 -2.05
N ILE A 44 -1.84 11.46 -1.97
CA ILE A 44 -1.60 12.75 -1.33
C ILE A 44 -1.24 13.75 -2.42
N PHE A 45 -1.91 14.88 -2.40
CA PHE A 45 -1.68 15.98 -3.33
C PHE A 45 -1.32 17.24 -2.54
N ARG A 46 -0.43 18.04 -3.12
CA ARG A 46 -0.25 19.45 -2.76
C ARG A 46 -0.80 20.28 -3.93
N GLU A 47 0.02 20.77 -4.82
CA GLU A 47 -0.41 21.29 -6.12
C GLU A 47 -0.43 20.16 -7.15
N THR A 48 0.53 19.29 -7.06
CA THR A 48 0.62 18.05 -7.84
C THR A 48 0.55 16.84 -6.94
N LYS A 49 0.42 15.66 -7.53
CA LYS A 49 0.43 14.41 -6.76
C LYS A 49 1.82 14.15 -6.18
N CYS A 50 1.96 14.23 -4.87
CA CYS A 50 3.22 14.00 -4.18
C CYS A 50 3.40 12.56 -3.71
N PHE A 51 2.33 11.85 -3.40
CA PHE A 51 2.40 10.46 -2.97
C PHE A 51 1.24 9.65 -3.54
N GLY A 52 1.47 8.39 -3.81
CA GLY A 52 0.45 7.50 -4.32
C GLY A 52 0.83 6.03 -4.18
N PRO A 53 -0.01 5.12 -4.69
CA PRO A 53 0.22 3.68 -4.57
C PRO A 53 1.57 3.22 -5.14
N GLY A 54 2.03 3.83 -6.23
CA GLY A 54 3.32 3.48 -6.84
C GLY A 54 4.52 3.84 -5.96
N VAL A 55 4.47 5.00 -5.27
CA VAL A 55 5.51 5.40 -4.31
C VAL A 55 5.47 4.46 -3.10
N ALA A 56 4.28 4.16 -2.57
CA ALA A 56 4.11 3.25 -1.45
C ALA A 56 4.66 1.86 -1.77
N GLU A 57 4.37 1.34 -2.94
CA GLU A 57 4.85 0.04 -3.40
C GLU A 57 6.38 0.02 -3.53
N LEU A 58 6.96 1.08 -4.11
CA LEU A 58 8.41 1.23 -4.22
C LEU A 58 9.06 1.23 -2.84
N LEU A 59 8.52 1.98 -1.88
CA LEU A 59 9.05 2.02 -0.51
C LEU A 59 8.93 0.66 0.19
N ARG A 60 7.85 -0.08 -0.04
CA ARG A 60 7.68 -1.43 0.48
C ARG A 60 8.79 -2.35 -0.01
N HIS A 61 9.06 -2.33 -1.30
CA HIS A 61 10.16 -3.12 -1.89
C HIS A 61 11.54 -2.69 -1.41
N VAL A 62 11.76 -1.38 -1.19
CA VAL A 62 13.01 -0.90 -0.59
C VAL A 62 13.20 -1.45 0.82
N ARG A 63 12.13 -1.52 1.59
CA ARG A 63 12.17 -2.09 2.95
C ARG A 63 12.52 -3.58 2.95
N GLU A 64 12.01 -4.32 1.99
CA GLU A 64 12.28 -5.75 1.83
C GLU A 64 13.69 -6.02 1.30
N ALA A 65 14.10 -5.29 0.28
CA ALA A 65 15.38 -5.48 -0.41
C ALA A 65 16.55 -4.74 0.25
N HIS A 66 16.29 -3.80 1.16
CA HIS A 66 17.26 -2.86 1.74
C HIS A 66 18.06 -2.11 0.67
N SER A 67 17.49 -1.94 -0.51
CA SER A 67 18.15 -1.36 -1.68
C SER A 67 17.13 -0.76 -2.63
N LEU A 68 17.36 0.49 -3.02
CA LEU A 68 16.53 1.13 -4.05
C LEU A 68 16.71 0.47 -5.43
N ARG A 69 17.92 0.00 -5.71
CA ARG A 69 18.20 -0.74 -6.95
C ARG A 69 17.42 -2.06 -6.99
N GLY A 70 17.47 -2.83 -5.91
CA GLY A 70 16.71 -4.07 -5.79
C GLY A 70 15.21 -3.85 -5.91
N ALA A 71 14.68 -2.83 -5.27
CA ALA A 71 13.27 -2.45 -5.37
C ALA A 71 12.87 -2.08 -6.81
N ALA A 72 13.70 -1.28 -7.49
CA ALA A 72 13.47 -0.90 -8.89
C ALA A 72 13.46 -2.13 -9.81
N MET A 73 14.39 -3.06 -9.62
CA MET A 73 14.43 -4.33 -10.36
C MET A 73 13.16 -5.15 -10.15
N THR A 74 12.71 -5.29 -8.90
CA THR A 74 11.49 -6.02 -8.57
C THR A 74 10.25 -5.41 -9.25
N MET A 75 10.20 -4.08 -9.35
CA MET A 75 9.11 -3.36 -10.01
C MET A 75 9.30 -3.23 -11.54
N GLY A 76 10.35 -3.78 -12.10
CA GLY A 76 10.62 -3.69 -13.54
C GLY A 76 10.88 -2.27 -14.04
N MET A 77 11.48 -1.41 -13.22
CA MET A 77 11.80 -0.04 -13.61
C MET A 77 13.28 0.26 -13.53
N ALA A 78 13.74 1.25 -14.30
CA ALA A 78 15.12 1.72 -14.23
C ALA A 78 15.40 2.38 -12.87
N TYR A 79 16.62 2.19 -12.36
CA TYR A 79 17.05 2.80 -11.10
C TYR A 79 16.92 4.32 -11.10
N SER A 80 17.26 4.98 -12.19
CA SER A 80 17.13 6.42 -12.35
C SER A 80 15.69 6.90 -12.19
N LYS A 81 14.73 6.13 -12.70
CA LYS A 81 13.30 6.42 -12.55
C LYS A 81 12.87 6.26 -11.08
N ALA A 82 13.25 5.17 -10.43
CA ALA A 82 12.98 4.96 -9.01
C ALA A 82 13.55 6.09 -8.15
N TRP A 83 14.79 6.49 -8.42
CA TRP A 83 15.44 7.62 -7.75
C TRP A 83 14.66 8.93 -7.92
N THR A 84 14.26 9.23 -9.14
CA THR A 84 13.48 10.44 -9.45
C THR A 84 12.14 10.45 -8.73
N ILE A 85 11.44 9.33 -8.70
CA ILE A 85 10.14 9.19 -8.00
C ILE A 85 10.31 9.47 -6.50
N VAL A 86 11.32 8.88 -5.88
CA VAL A 86 11.56 9.08 -4.44
C VAL A 86 11.95 10.53 -4.15
N LYS A 87 12.88 11.08 -4.93
CA LYS A 87 13.33 12.47 -4.73
C LYS A 87 12.24 13.50 -4.96
N GLN A 88 11.37 13.26 -5.92
CA GLN A 88 10.21 14.12 -6.13
C GLN A 88 9.25 14.03 -4.93
N ALA A 89 8.93 12.83 -4.47
CA ALA A 89 8.07 12.64 -3.31
C ALA A 89 8.66 13.30 -2.05
N GLU A 90 9.96 13.13 -1.79
CA GLU A 90 10.65 13.79 -0.67
C GLU A 90 10.57 15.32 -0.75
N ARG A 91 10.76 15.88 -1.94
CA ARG A 91 10.66 17.33 -2.16
C ARG A 91 9.26 17.86 -1.87
N GLU A 92 8.25 17.19 -2.37
CA GLU A 92 6.87 17.59 -2.20
C GLU A 92 6.36 17.40 -0.76
N LEU A 93 6.78 16.35 -0.09
CA LEU A 93 6.41 16.07 1.30
C LEU A 93 7.20 16.92 2.30
N GLY A 94 8.41 17.34 1.94
CA GLY A 94 9.27 18.16 2.79
C GLY A 94 10.09 17.38 3.82
N PHE A 95 10.16 16.05 3.70
CA PHE A 95 10.98 15.20 4.56
C PHE A 95 11.56 14.01 3.80
N PRO A 96 12.68 13.45 4.23
CA PRO A 96 13.29 12.29 3.58
C PRO A 96 12.43 11.04 3.77
N LEU A 97 12.30 10.24 2.72
CA LEU A 97 11.64 8.95 2.76
C LEU A 97 12.65 7.80 2.90
N LEU A 98 13.87 7.99 2.40
CA LEU A 98 14.95 7.01 2.49
C LEU A 98 16.15 7.57 3.25
N VAL A 99 16.71 6.72 4.09
CA VAL A 99 17.97 6.98 4.78
C VAL A 99 19.03 6.03 4.25
N SER A 100 20.23 6.57 4.00
CA SER A 100 21.40 5.75 3.67
C SER A 100 21.99 5.20 4.96
N VAL A 101 22.04 3.88 5.06
CA VAL A 101 22.72 3.21 6.15
C VAL A 101 24.09 2.76 5.65
N THR A 102 25.12 3.52 5.99
CA THR A 102 26.51 3.15 5.74
C THR A 102 26.95 2.18 6.84
N GLY A 103 27.34 0.98 6.44
CA GLY A 103 27.91 0.05 7.40
C GLY A 103 27.78 -1.39 6.94
N GLY A 104 28.87 -2.00 6.62
CA GLY A 104 28.99 -3.40 6.30
C GLY A 104 30.35 -3.68 5.67
N ARG A 105 30.87 -4.87 5.88
CA ARG A 105 32.20 -5.35 5.49
C ARG A 105 32.52 -5.21 3.99
N HIS A 106 31.54 -4.76 3.17
CA HIS A 106 31.67 -4.63 1.71
C HIS A 106 31.12 -3.29 1.19
N GLY A 107 31.00 -2.26 2.03
CA GLY A 107 30.78 -0.88 1.59
C GLY A 107 29.54 -0.61 0.72
N GLY A 108 28.48 -1.39 0.87
CA GLY A 108 27.25 -1.19 0.13
C GLY A 108 26.39 -0.09 0.75
N ASP A 109 25.94 0.85 -0.07
CA ASP A 109 24.96 1.86 0.31
C ASP A 109 23.59 1.21 0.48
N ARG A 110 23.23 0.87 1.71
CA ARG A 110 21.92 0.34 2.03
C ARG A 110 20.93 1.48 2.20
N LYS A 111 19.79 1.35 1.58
CA LYS A 111 18.67 2.26 1.75
C LYS A 111 17.64 1.66 2.70
N SER A 112 17.28 2.39 3.73
CA SER A 112 16.18 2.04 4.63
C SER A 112 15.09 3.08 4.50
N VAL A 113 13.84 2.65 4.67
CA VAL A 113 12.69 3.56 4.75
C VAL A 113 12.66 4.19 6.12
N VAL A 114 12.44 5.48 6.15
CA VAL A 114 12.30 6.25 7.40
C VAL A 114 11.11 5.79 8.22
#